data_599950343a628fccf9aec28731810735
#
_entry.id   599950343a628fccf9aec28731810735
#
_cell.length_a   1.000
_cell.length_b   1.000
_cell.length_c   1.000
_cell.angle_alpha   90.00
_cell.angle_beta   90.00
_cell.angle_gamma   90.00
#
_symmetry.space_group_name_H-M   'P 1'
#
loop_
_entity.id
_entity.type
_entity.pdbx_description
1 polymer ?
#
loop_
_entity_poly.entity_id
_entity_poly.type
_entity_poly.pdbx_seq_one_letter_code
_entity_poly.pdbx_strand_id
1 'polypeptide(L)'
;RNMTRAAAGGLTQHGAHAREILISLKAAANDQLDIPILGEEKIRTVCKAFNIPEEGRSLKEVANDLADVLLEDLSRALPGEYKTITALAPAERREVWKNLDILPISAYNEAFDAYHRTCVGTDGDWESNMKQFLRCGLAFTFTGVVAADIATDALFGQGGRRTSKVNIGALKKGYVNIAVHGHLPTLVSQICTIGASEEYLEKAKAIGAKGIQFYGICCSGLSSMYRYENVIPLCNAIGAELVLGTGALDCWVADVQDVYPAIMDVARCFNTKVITTSDAARLPGAEHIGYDHHHTNLAETKELARKILDRALEAHELRKGMPVFIPPYEITAEVGFSPESTVKHYGSFKPLAEALKDRK
;
A
#
# COMPACT_ATOMS: atom_id res chain seq x y z
N ARG A 1 -14.11 24.47 3.89
CA ARG A 1 -14.89 23.39 3.29
C ARG A 1 -14.08 22.58 2.26
N ASN A 2 -13.47 23.22 1.27
CA ASN A 2 -12.70 22.48 0.23
C ASN A 2 -11.51 21.72 0.82
N MET A 3 -10.76 22.33 1.76
CA MET A 3 -9.67 21.64 2.45
C MET A 3 -10.17 20.46 3.29
N THR A 4 -11.30 20.61 3.98
CA THR A 4 -11.92 19.54 4.77
C THR A 4 -12.37 18.38 3.88
N ARG A 5 -12.96 18.66 2.72
CA ARG A 5 -13.29 17.63 1.71
C ARG A 5 -12.07 16.93 1.14
N ALA A 6 -11.00 17.67 0.86
CA ALA A 6 -9.75 17.08 0.39
C ALA A 6 -9.12 16.16 1.45
N ALA A 7 -9.16 16.57 2.73
CA ALA A 7 -8.68 15.72 3.82
C ALA A 7 -9.53 14.45 3.99
N ALA A 8 -10.87 14.57 3.88
CA ALA A 8 -11.77 13.42 3.91
C ALA A 8 -11.51 12.49 2.72
N GLY A 9 -11.25 13.05 1.53
CA GLY A 9 -10.85 12.27 0.34
C GLY A 9 -9.57 11.46 0.58
N GLY A 10 -8.53 12.08 1.11
CA GLY A 10 -7.29 11.39 1.48
C GLY A 10 -7.51 10.32 2.56
N LEU A 11 -8.31 10.64 3.59
CA LEU A 11 -8.66 9.68 4.64
C LEU A 11 -9.40 8.46 4.09
N THR A 12 -10.36 8.64 3.17
CA THR A 12 -11.10 7.52 2.57
C THR A 12 -10.21 6.67 1.68
N GLN A 13 -9.29 7.28 0.93
CA GLN A 13 -8.32 6.57 0.10
C GLN A 13 -7.45 5.65 0.95
N HIS A 14 -6.76 6.19 1.95
CA HIS A 14 -5.89 5.39 2.82
C HIS A 14 -6.67 4.52 3.80
N GLY A 15 -7.88 4.90 4.16
CA GLY A 15 -8.82 4.06 4.92
C GLY A 15 -9.21 2.78 4.16
N ALA A 16 -9.37 2.85 2.84
CA ALA A 16 -9.60 1.67 1.99
C ALA A 16 -8.39 0.73 2.00
N HIS A 17 -7.16 1.26 1.91
CA HIS A 17 -5.93 0.48 2.07
C HIS A 17 -5.85 -0.18 3.46
N ALA A 18 -6.02 0.62 4.52
CA ALA A 18 -6.01 0.10 5.90
C ALA A 18 -7.05 -1.02 6.09
N ARG A 19 -8.26 -0.81 5.57
CA ARG A 19 -9.32 -1.83 5.63
C ARG A 19 -8.92 -3.13 4.97
N GLU A 20 -8.41 -3.08 3.74
CA GLU A 20 -8.01 -4.27 2.99
C GLU A 20 -6.93 -5.05 3.74
N ILE A 21 -5.84 -4.38 4.15
CA ILE A 21 -4.73 -5.07 4.80
C ILE A 21 -5.08 -5.61 6.19
N LEU A 22 -5.93 -4.90 6.94
CA LEU A 22 -6.41 -5.35 8.25
C LEU A 22 -7.35 -6.57 8.13
N ILE A 23 -8.24 -6.57 7.14
CA ILE A 23 -9.08 -7.72 6.83
C ILE A 23 -8.21 -8.91 6.39
N SER A 24 -7.19 -8.66 5.57
CA SER A 24 -6.24 -9.69 5.14
C SER A 24 -5.44 -10.28 6.31
N LEU A 25 -4.99 -9.46 7.26
CA LEU A 25 -4.34 -9.93 8.48
C LEU A 25 -5.28 -10.81 9.31
N LYS A 26 -6.52 -10.36 9.50
CA LYS A 26 -7.53 -11.14 10.22
C LYS A 26 -7.85 -12.46 9.51
N ALA A 27 -7.99 -12.45 8.19
CA ALA A 27 -8.25 -13.64 7.39
C ALA A 27 -7.08 -14.64 7.42
N ALA A 28 -5.84 -14.15 7.36
CA ALA A 28 -4.65 -14.98 7.50
C ALA A 28 -4.53 -15.60 8.91
N ALA A 29 -4.87 -14.84 9.95
CA ALA A 29 -4.90 -15.30 11.33
C ALA A 29 -5.95 -16.41 11.57
N ASN A 30 -7.04 -16.41 10.79
CA ASN A 30 -8.13 -17.38 10.87
C ASN A 30 -8.09 -18.46 9.77
N ASP A 31 -6.97 -18.65 9.10
CA ASP A 31 -6.78 -19.64 8.01
C ASP A 31 -7.75 -19.47 6.81
N GLN A 32 -8.30 -18.27 6.62
CA GLN A 32 -9.19 -17.95 5.50
C GLN A 32 -8.43 -17.41 4.28
N LEU A 33 -7.19 -16.97 4.48
CA LEU A 33 -6.29 -16.48 3.45
C LEU A 33 -4.95 -17.19 3.58
N ASP A 34 -4.51 -17.85 2.51
CA ASP A 34 -3.23 -18.57 2.48
C ASP A 34 -2.05 -17.62 2.21
N ILE A 35 -1.84 -16.71 3.14
CA ILE A 35 -0.67 -15.82 3.23
C ILE A 35 -0.05 -16.03 4.61
N PRO A 36 1.27 -16.28 4.70
CA PRO A 36 1.94 -16.45 5.99
C PRO A 36 1.99 -15.13 6.77
N ILE A 37 1.89 -15.22 8.09
CA ILE A 37 2.15 -14.10 9.00
C ILE A 37 3.64 -14.12 9.34
N LEU A 38 4.42 -13.20 8.77
CA LEU A 38 5.88 -13.19 8.86
C LEU A 38 6.43 -12.23 9.92
N GLY A 39 5.60 -11.28 10.38
CA GLY A 39 6.01 -10.19 11.27
C GLY A 39 5.81 -10.46 12.76
N GLU A 40 6.19 -11.63 13.29
CA GLU A 40 6.00 -11.98 14.70
C GLU A 40 6.55 -10.93 15.66
N GLU A 41 7.78 -10.44 15.45
CA GLU A 41 8.40 -9.43 16.28
C GLU A 41 7.59 -8.13 16.32
N LYS A 42 7.09 -7.69 15.16
CA LYS A 42 6.22 -6.51 15.07
C LYS A 42 4.92 -6.70 15.82
N ILE A 43 4.25 -7.82 15.62
CA ILE A 43 2.99 -8.16 16.30
C ILE A 43 3.20 -8.10 17.82
N ARG A 44 4.21 -8.80 18.36
CA ARG A 44 4.48 -8.83 19.80
C ARG A 44 4.84 -7.47 20.38
N THR A 45 5.63 -6.69 19.64
CA THR A 45 6.00 -5.33 20.08
C THR A 45 4.79 -4.40 20.15
N VAL A 46 3.94 -4.44 19.14
CA VAL A 46 2.75 -3.59 19.06
C VAL A 46 1.69 -4.05 20.06
N CYS A 47 1.48 -5.34 20.22
CA CYS A 47 0.50 -5.87 21.18
C CYS A 47 0.78 -5.43 22.62
N LYS A 48 2.05 -5.30 23.02
CA LYS A 48 2.42 -4.72 24.31
C LYS A 48 1.93 -3.27 24.47
N ALA A 49 2.09 -2.46 23.44
CA ALA A 49 1.61 -1.08 23.44
C ALA A 49 0.08 -0.97 23.52
N PHE A 50 -0.64 -1.93 22.94
CA PHE A 50 -2.10 -2.01 22.97
C PHE A 50 -2.65 -2.78 24.18
N ASN A 51 -1.81 -3.29 25.06
CA ASN A 51 -2.19 -4.16 26.19
C ASN A 51 -2.96 -5.41 25.76
N ILE A 52 -2.61 -5.99 24.61
CA ILE A 52 -3.18 -7.26 24.14
C ILE A 52 -2.42 -8.40 24.82
N PRO A 53 -3.10 -9.33 25.54
CA PRO A 53 -2.46 -10.45 26.21
C PRO A 53 -1.79 -11.41 25.22
N GLU A 54 -0.56 -11.83 25.52
CA GLU A 54 0.23 -12.73 24.67
C GLU A 54 0.50 -14.09 25.32
N GLU A 55 0.47 -14.17 26.67
CA GLU A 55 0.88 -15.36 27.41
C GLU A 55 -0.03 -16.55 27.10
N GLY A 56 0.58 -17.69 26.72
CA GLY A 56 -0.12 -18.93 26.39
C GLY A 56 -0.88 -18.92 25.07
N ARG A 57 -0.74 -17.88 24.25
CA ARG A 57 -1.47 -17.70 23.00
C ARG A 57 -0.58 -17.87 21.76
N SER A 58 -1.15 -18.43 20.71
CA SER A 58 -0.49 -18.55 19.42
C SER A 58 -0.34 -17.18 18.74
N LEU A 59 0.60 -17.09 17.80
CA LEU A 59 0.79 -15.87 16.98
C LEU A 59 -0.50 -15.47 16.23
N LYS A 60 -1.26 -16.45 15.73
CA LYS A 60 -2.51 -16.21 15.01
C LYS A 60 -3.59 -15.60 15.90
N GLU A 61 -3.77 -16.11 17.11
CA GLU A 61 -4.74 -15.56 18.07
C GLU A 61 -4.42 -14.11 18.43
N VAL A 62 -3.14 -13.81 18.65
CA VAL A 62 -2.69 -12.45 18.97
C VAL A 62 -2.82 -11.53 17.76
N ALA A 63 -2.49 -12.00 16.57
CA ALA A 63 -2.65 -11.24 15.33
C ALA A 63 -4.13 -10.95 14.99
N ASN A 64 -5.03 -11.89 15.28
CA ASN A 64 -6.47 -11.67 15.15
C ASN A 64 -6.96 -10.53 16.06
N ASP A 65 -6.59 -10.56 17.34
CA ASP A 65 -7.00 -9.52 18.28
C ASP A 65 -6.40 -8.16 17.91
N LEU A 66 -5.15 -8.14 17.43
CA LEU A 66 -4.53 -6.92 16.92
C LEU A 66 -5.33 -6.35 15.75
N ALA A 67 -5.72 -7.20 14.79
CA ALA A 67 -6.54 -6.78 13.66
C ALA A 67 -7.89 -6.21 14.13
N ASP A 68 -8.55 -6.82 15.12
CA ASP A 68 -9.82 -6.34 15.67
C ASP A 68 -9.68 -4.96 16.34
N VAL A 69 -8.63 -4.75 17.12
CA VAL A 69 -8.35 -3.44 17.75
C VAL A 69 -8.16 -2.35 16.70
N LEU A 70 -7.41 -2.63 15.65
CA LEU A 70 -7.13 -1.66 14.58
C LEU A 70 -8.37 -1.41 13.69
N LEU A 71 -9.18 -2.44 13.44
CA LEU A 71 -10.46 -2.32 12.73
C LEU A 71 -11.50 -1.51 13.54
N GLU A 72 -11.45 -1.56 14.86
CA GLU A 72 -12.31 -0.73 15.70
C GLU A 72 -12.01 0.76 15.50
N ASP A 73 -10.74 1.16 15.48
CA ASP A 73 -10.36 2.56 15.20
C ASP A 73 -10.75 3.01 13.79
N LEU A 74 -10.80 2.07 12.83
CA LEU A 74 -11.25 2.36 11.47
C LEU A 74 -12.76 2.64 11.41
N SER A 75 -13.59 1.84 12.10
CA SER A 75 -15.03 1.73 11.78
C SER A 75 -16.00 2.04 12.93
N ARG A 76 -15.51 2.34 14.15
CA ARG A 76 -16.38 2.60 15.30
C ARG A 76 -17.34 3.76 15.03
N ALA A 77 -18.62 3.56 15.31
CA ALA A 77 -19.66 4.56 15.12
C ALA A 77 -19.90 5.45 16.35
N LEU A 78 -19.59 4.95 17.54
CA LEU A 78 -19.83 5.66 18.81
C LEU A 78 -18.54 6.28 19.36
N PRO A 79 -18.63 7.41 20.08
CA PRO A 79 -17.47 7.96 20.78
C PRO A 79 -16.80 6.93 21.70
N GLY A 80 -15.48 6.92 21.69
CA GLY A 80 -14.68 5.99 22.47
C GLY A 80 -13.20 6.31 22.36
N GLU A 81 -12.37 5.50 23.00
CA GLU A 81 -10.94 5.65 22.96
C GLU A 81 -10.42 5.29 21.56
N TYR A 82 -9.65 6.19 20.93
CA TYR A 82 -8.91 5.89 19.71
C TYR A 82 -7.62 5.17 20.08
N LYS A 83 -7.63 3.86 20.04
CA LYS A 83 -6.60 2.99 20.64
C LYS A 83 -5.24 3.21 20.02
N THR A 84 -5.16 3.37 18.70
CA THR A 84 -3.90 3.62 17.99
C THR A 84 -3.25 4.94 18.44
N ILE A 85 -4.06 6.00 18.60
CA ILE A 85 -3.57 7.29 19.14
C ILE A 85 -3.12 7.13 20.57
N THR A 86 -3.91 6.47 21.42
CA THR A 86 -3.60 6.30 22.84
C THR A 86 -2.32 5.50 23.06
N ALA A 87 -2.12 4.44 22.29
CA ALA A 87 -0.97 3.55 22.43
C ALA A 87 0.33 4.12 21.85
N LEU A 88 0.25 4.86 20.73
CA LEU A 88 1.44 5.19 19.93
C LEU A 88 1.77 6.68 19.88
N ALA A 89 0.81 7.58 20.15
CA ALA A 89 1.10 9.00 20.13
C ALA A 89 1.76 9.48 21.42
N PRO A 90 2.72 10.44 21.33
CA PRO A 90 3.32 11.07 22.52
C PRO A 90 2.26 11.71 23.43
N ALA A 91 2.41 11.56 24.76
CA ALA A 91 1.43 12.04 25.74
C ALA A 91 1.16 13.55 25.61
N GLU A 92 2.21 14.34 25.39
CA GLU A 92 2.10 15.80 25.22
C GLU A 92 1.27 16.18 23.98
N ARG A 93 1.36 15.40 22.93
CA ARG A 93 0.56 15.61 21.72
C ARG A 93 -0.90 15.26 21.94
N ARG A 94 -1.17 14.17 22.66
CA ARG A 94 -2.55 13.78 23.00
C ARG A 94 -3.26 14.84 23.83
N GLU A 95 -2.57 15.44 24.80
CA GLU A 95 -3.13 16.54 25.60
C GLU A 95 -3.43 17.78 24.74
N VAL A 96 -2.57 18.15 23.82
CA VAL A 96 -2.82 19.26 22.89
C VAL A 96 -4.05 18.97 22.03
N TRP A 97 -4.18 17.78 21.45
CA TRP A 97 -5.30 17.40 20.61
C TRP A 97 -6.63 17.33 21.38
N LYS A 98 -6.58 16.88 22.62
CA LYS A 98 -7.73 16.89 23.54
C LYS A 98 -8.18 18.30 23.85
N ASN A 99 -7.25 19.20 24.21
CA ASN A 99 -7.56 20.59 24.53
C ASN A 99 -8.10 21.38 23.33
N LEU A 100 -7.70 21.02 22.12
CA LEU A 100 -8.21 21.57 20.86
C LEU A 100 -9.52 20.94 20.41
N ASP A 101 -10.01 19.90 21.09
CA ASP A 101 -11.20 19.13 20.70
C ASP A 101 -11.11 18.57 19.29
N ILE A 102 -9.96 17.95 18.95
CA ILE A 102 -9.68 17.37 17.62
C ILE A 102 -9.37 15.88 17.64
N LEU A 103 -9.59 15.19 18.76
CA LEU A 103 -9.45 13.72 18.78
C LEU A 103 -10.57 13.09 17.93
N PRO A 104 -10.23 12.20 16.99
CA PRO A 104 -11.22 11.56 16.13
C PRO A 104 -11.99 10.45 16.86
N ILE A 105 -13.18 10.12 16.35
CA ILE A 105 -13.97 8.96 16.81
C ILE A 105 -13.49 7.69 16.11
N SER A 106 -13.46 7.72 14.78
CA SER A 106 -12.92 6.66 13.91
C SER A 106 -12.67 7.23 12.52
N ALA A 107 -11.94 6.51 11.68
CA ALA A 107 -11.69 6.99 10.32
C ALA A 107 -12.99 7.15 9.51
N TYR A 108 -13.92 6.20 9.61
CA TYR A 108 -15.20 6.27 8.89
C TYR A 108 -16.09 7.41 9.42
N ASN A 109 -16.15 7.59 10.74
CA ASN A 109 -16.94 8.67 11.32
C ASN A 109 -16.42 10.04 10.88
N GLU A 110 -15.11 10.25 10.91
CA GLU A 110 -14.55 11.55 10.52
C GLU A 110 -14.71 11.83 9.01
N ALA A 111 -14.61 10.82 8.16
CA ALA A 111 -14.90 10.97 6.75
C ALA A 111 -16.38 11.33 6.51
N PHE A 112 -17.31 10.60 7.14
CA PHE A 112 -18.74 10.86 7.04
C PHE A 112 -19.08 12.27 7.54
N ASP A 113 -18.58 12.66 8.71
CA ASP A 113 -18.87 13.96 9.31
C ASP A 113 -18.28 15.13 8.49
N ALA A 114 -17.09 14.94 7.90
CA ALA A 114 -16.49 15.93 7.02
C ALA A 114 -17.35 16.17 5.76
N TYR A 115 -17.88 15.12 5.16
CA TYR A 115 -18.80 15.27 4.03
C TYR A 115 -20.11 15.92 4.45
N HIS A 116 -20.69 15.52 5.58
CA HIS A 116 -21.89 16.12 6.14
C HIS A 116 -21.70 17.62 6.40
N ARG A 117 -20.68 18.02 7.14
CA ARG A 117 -20.39 19.43 7.49
C ARG A 117 -20.14 20.31 6.27
N THR A 118 -19.58 19.77 5.22
CA THR A 118 -19.23 20.53 4.00
C THR A 118 -20.36 20.59 2.98
N CYS A 119 -21.50 19.96 3.21
CA CYS A 119 -22.68 20.10 2.38
C CYS A 119 -23.28 21.52 2.48
N VAL A 120 -24.05 21.92 1.45
CA VAL A 120 -24.72 23.22 1.41
C VAL A 120 -25.73 23.30 2.55
N GLY A 121 -25.74 24.42 3.30
CA GLY A 121 -26.67 24.68 4.38
C GLY A 121 -26.37 23.97 5.71
N THR A 122 -25.19 23.32 5.82
CA THR A 122 -24.77 22.63 7.05
C THR A 122 -23.85 23.54 7.89
N ASP A 123 -22.57 23.26 7.93
CA ASP A 123 -21.62 24.01 8.76
C ASP A 123 -21.04 25.21 8.02
N GLY A 124 -21.31 26.42 8.49
CA GLY A 124 -20.77 27.68 7.95
C GLY A 124 -19.58 28.24 8.72
N ASP A 125 -19.29 27.68 9.89
CA ASP A 125 -18.23 28.15 10.76
C ASP A 125 -16.86 27.63 10.29
N TRP A 126 -15.88 28.54 10.18
CA TRP A 126 -14.56 28.16 9.69
C TRP A 126 -13.73 27.40 10.73
N GLU A 127 -13.90 27.72 12.02
CA GLU A 127 -13.17 27.05 13.11
C GLU A 127 -13.66 25.61 13.26
N SER A 128 -14.97 25.40 13.23
CA SER A 128 -15.59 24.08 13.23
C SER A 128 -15.11 23.21 12.06
N ASN A 129 -15.07 23.79 10.85
CA ASN A 129 -14.54 23.11 9.67
C ASN A 129 -13.03 22.82 9.78
N MET A 130 -12.24 23.70 10.43
CA MET A 130 -10.81 23.49 10.66
C MET A 130 -10.59 22.36 11.67
N LYS A 131 -11.37 22.29 12.75
CA LYS A 131 -11.31 21.15 13.68
C LYS A 131 -11.61 19.84 12.98
N GLN A 132 -12.62 19.80 12.11
CA GLN A 132 -12.94 18.60 11.34
C GLN A 132 -11.83 18.22 10.36
N PHE A 133 -11.20 19.20 9.70
CA PHE A 133 -10.03 18.96 8.89
C PHE A 133 -8.89 18.29 9.68
N LEU A 134 -8.59 18.78 10.89
CA LEU A 134 -7.56 18.22 11.77
C LEU A 134 -7.92 16.82 12.29
N ARG A 135 -9.21 16.55 12.61
CA ARG A 135 -9.68 15.21 12.96
C ARG A 135 -9.47 14.21 11.82
N CYS A 136 -9.82 14.61 10.58
CA CYS A 136 -9.53 13.80 9.40
C CYS A 136 -8.02 13.53 9.24
N GLY A 137 -7.17 14.53 9.50
CA GLY A 137 -5.72 14.39 9.44
C GLY A 137 -5.18 13.41 10.48
N LEU A 138 -5.68 13.45 11.72
CA LEU A 138 -5.29 12.49 12.77
C LEU A 138 -5.77 11.08 12.46
N ALA A 139 -7.03 10.92 12.03
CA ALA A 139 -7.56 9.62 11.62
C ALA A 139 -6.81 9.05 10.42
N PHE A 140 -6.48 9.89 9.42
CA PHE A 140 -5.61 9.51 8.31
C PHE A 140 -4.26 8.99 8.78
N THR A 141 -3.59 9.73 9.67
CA THR A 141 -2.25 9.34 10.16
C THR A 141 -2.28 8.04 10.94
N PHE A 142 -3.20 7.90 11.91
CA PHE A 142 -3.17 6.77 12.83
C PHE A 142 -3.87 5.52 12.30
N THR A 143 -4.91 5.64 11.48
CA THR A 143 -5.54 4.48 10.83
C THR A 143 -5.04 4.27 9.41
N GLY A 144 -5.10 5.29 8.56
CA GLY A 144 -4.75 5.15 7.14
C GLY A 144 -3.28 4.82 6.89
N VAL A 145 -2.36 5.27 7.77
CA VAL A 145 -0.94 5.04 7.63
C VAL A 145 -0.42 4.09 8.72
N VAL A 146 -0.45 4.48 9.98
CA VAL A 146 0.21 3.70 11.06
C VAL A 146 -0.40 2.31 11.22
N ALA A 147 -1.74 2.19 11.29
CA ALA A 147 -2.39 0.88 11.43
C ALA A 147 -2.19 0.01 10.17
N ALA A 148 -2.22 0.62 8.98
CA ALA A 148 -1.94 -0.08 7.73
C ALA A 148 -0.50 -0.59 7.66
N ASP A 149 0.49 0.21 8.10
CA ASP A 149 1.90 -0.21 8.16
C ASP A 149 2.11 -1.33 9.18
N ILE A 150 1.47 -1.26 10.35
CA ILE A 150 1.50 -2.33 11.36
C ILE A 150 0.99 -3.64 10.75
N ALA A 151 -0.16 -3.60 10.06
CA ALA A 151 -0.74 -4.80 9.44
C ALA A 151 0.11 -5.31 8.27
N THR A 152 0.71 -4.41 7.49
CA THR A 152 1.61 -4.75 6.40
C THR A 152 2.88 -5.43 6.92
N ASP A 153 3.49 -4.87 7.99
CA ASP A 153 4.64 -5.48 8.66
C ASP A 153 4.27 -6.83 9.31
N ALA A 154 3.07 -6.94 9.87
CA ALA A 154 2.59 -8.19 10.46
C ALA A 154 2.46 -9.31 9.42
N LEU A 155 1.91 -9.00 8.24
CA LEU A 155 1.76 -10.00 7.16
C LEU A 155 3.08 -10.29 6.45
N PHE A 156 3.75 -9.27 5.95
CA PHE A 156 4.89 -9.44 5.02
C PHE A 156 6.26 -9.36 5.69
N GLY A 157 6.30 -9.23 7.00
CA GLY A 157 7.53 -9.01 7.76
C GLY A 157 7.98 -7.55 7.74
N GLN A 158 8.82 -7.18 8.69
CA GLN A 158 9.41 -5.85 8.74
C GLN A 158 10.36 -5.64 7.56
N GLY A 159 10.31 -4.43 6.97
CA GLY A 159 11.23 -4.05 5.93
C GLY A 159 12.68 -4.04 6.43
N GLY A 160 13.54 -4.83 5.77
CA GLY A 160 14.97 -4.85 6.03
C GLY A 160 15.73 -3.96 5.05
N ARG A 161 16.80 -3.31 5.50
CA ARG A 161 17.71 -2.56 4.64
C ARG A 161 18.29 -3.47 3.57
N ARG A 162 18.17 -3.08 2.31
CA ARG A 162 18.82 -3.73 1.17
C ARG A 162 19.21 -2.72 0.11
N THR A 163 20.19 -3.09 -0.70
CA THR A 163 20.56 -2.34 -1.90
C THR A 163 19.67 -2.76 -3.05
N SER A 164 19.11 -1.83 -3.79
CA SER A 164 18.30 -2.06 -4.98
C SER A 164 18.66 -1.09 -6.09
N LYS A 165 18.49 -1.53 -7.34
CA LYS A 165 18.36 -0.59 -8.45
C LYS A 165 17.02 0.12 -8.31
N VAL A 166 17.00 1.38 -8.67
CA VAL A 166 15.80 2.22 -8.64
C VAL A 166 15.74 3.09 -9.89
N ASN A 167 14.63 3.80 -10.08
CA ASN A 167 14.30 4.68 -11.19
C ASN A 167 14.01 3.97 -12.53
N ILE A 168 13.64 4.76 -13.55
CA ILE A 168 13.21 4.29 -14.87
C ILE A 168 14.34 3.58 -15.63
N GLY A 169 15.60 3.95 -15.38
CA GLY A 169 16.76 3.29 -15.99
C GLY A 169 16.98 1.84 -15.54
N ALA A 170 16.30 1.41 -14.46
CA ALA A 170 16.39 0.03 -13.98
C ALA A 170 15.49 -0.96 -14.72
N LEU A 171 14.69 -0.51 -15.69
CA LEU A 171 13.89 -1.38 -16.56
C LEU A 171 14.78 -2.32 -17.38
N LYS A 172 14.33 -3.55 -17.61
CA LYS A 172 15.16 -4.61 -18.23
C LYS A 172 14.63 -5.05 -19.59
N LYS A 173 15.47 -5.00 -20.62
CA LYS A 173 15.13 -5.57 -21.95
C LYS A 173 15.16 -7.10 -21.92
N GLY A 174 14.17 -7.71 -22.60
CA GLY A 174 14.11 -9.16 -22.76
C GLY A 174 13.54 -9.91 -21.57
N TYR A 175 12.91 -9.20 -20.63
CA TYR A 175 12.09 -9.77 -19.57
C TYR A 175 10.62 -9.49 -19.82
N VAL A 176 9.74 -10.30 -19.27
CA VAL A 176 8.34 -9.94 -19.11
C VAL A 176 8.29 -8.91 -17.99
N ASN A 177 8.03 -7.65 -18.34
CA ASN A 177 8.08 -6.53 -17.43
C ASN A 177 6.68 -6.18 -16.93
N ILE A 178 6.45 -6.32 -15.64
CA ILE A 178 5.15 -6.10 -14.99
C ILE A 178 5.29 -4.98 -13.96
N ALA A 179 4.52 -3.90 -14.14
CA ALA A 179 4.38 -2.86 -13.12
C ALA A 179 3.19 -3.14 -12.21
N VAL A 180 3.39 -2.98 -10.91
CA VAL A 180 2.34 -3.04 -9.88
C VAL A 180 2.17 -1.64 -9.29
N HIS A 181 0.94 -1.12 -9.37
CA HIS A 181 0.61 0.27 -9.04
C HIS A 181 -0.66 0.36 -8.21
N GLY A 182 -0.59 1.12 -7.15
CA GLY A 182 -1.73 1.40 -6.28
C GLY A 182 -1.40 1.27 -4.80
N HIS A 183 -2.34 0.75 -4.00
CA HIS A 183 -2.25 0.77 -2.55
C HIS A 183 -2.57 -0.57 -1.88
N LEU A 184 -3.14 -1.54 -2.59
CA LEU A 184 -3.70 -2.77 -2.04
C LEU A 184 -2.76 -3.97 -2.22
N PRO A 185 -1.98 -4.35 -1.18
CA PRO A 185 -0.85 -5.28 -1.35
C PRO A 185 -1.24 -6.76 -1.40
N THR A 186 -2.43 -7.17 -0.98
CA THR A 186 -2.78 -8.58 -0.80
C THR A 186 -2.68 -9.38 -2.10
N LEU A 187 -3.41 -8.97 -3.15
CA LEU A 187 -3.33 -9.62 -4.47
C LEU A 187 -1.95 -9.42 -5.11
N VAL A 188 -1.40 -8.21 -5.00
CA VAL A 188 -0.09 -7.86 -5.61
C VAL A 188 1.03 -8.71 -5.01
N SER A 189 1.00 -9.01 -3.72
CA SER A 189 1.97 -9.91 -3.08
C SER A 189 1.94 -11.30 -3.69
N GLN A 190 0.76 -11.82 -4.01
CA GLN A 190 0.62 -13.13 -4.65
C GLN A 190 1.09 -13.10 -6.11
N ILE A 191 0.82 -12.01 -6.84
CA ILE A 191 1.35 -11.81 -8.19
C ILE A 191 2.88 -11.86 -8.17
N CYS A 192 3.53 -11.12 -7.27
CA CYS A 192 4.99 -11.08 -7.16
C CYS A 192 5.58 -12.42 -6.71
N THR A 193 4.94 -13.09 -5.75
CA THR A 193 5.41 -14.38 -5.22
C THR A 193 5.29 -15.50 -6.24
N ILE A 194 4.12 -15.65 -6.87
CA ILE A 194 3.86 -16.69 -7.87
C ILE A 194 4.68 -16.44 -9.13
N GLY A 195 4.77 -15.18 -9.59
CA GLY A 195 5.55 -14.83 -10.77
C GLY A 195 7.07 -14.99 -10.60
N ALA A 196 7.56 -15.10 -9.37
CA ALA A 196 8.95 -15.47 -9.07
C ALA A 196 9.19 -16.98 -8.97
N SER A 197 8.14 -17.80 -9.06
CA SER A 197 8.26 -19.27 -8.98
C SER A 197 8.94 -19.85 -10.20
N GLU A 198 9.51 -21.06 -10.05
CA GLU A 198 10.12 -21.82 -11.15
C GLU A 198 9.13 -22.05 -12.30
N GLU A 199 7.86 -22.36 -11.97
CA GLU A 199 6.79 -22.52 -12.96
C GLU A 199 6.69 -21.32 -13.93
N TYR A 200 6.64 -20.10 -13.39
CA TYR A 200 6.50 -18.90 -14.22
C TYR A 200 7.81 -18.46 -14.88
N LEU A 201 8.96 -18.77 -14.28
CA LEU A 201 10.25 -18.61 -14.92
C LEU A 201 10.36 -19.49 -16.19
N GLU A 202 9.93 -20.74 -16.11
CA GLU A 202 9.90 -21.67 -17.27
C GLU A 202 8.89 -21.20 -18.34
N LYS A 203 7.70 -20.78 -17.94
CA LYS A 203 6.73 -20.19 -18.87
C LYS A 203 7.31 -18.96 -19.62
N ALA A 204 7.99 -18.07 -18.89
CA ALA A 204 8.63 -16.90 -19.51
C ALA A 204 9.75 -17.31 -20.49
N LYS A 205 10.59 -18.28 -20.13
CA LYS A 205 11.64 -18.80 -21.03
C LYS A 205 11.07 -19.44 -22.27
N ALA A 206 9.96 -20.18 -22.15
CA ALA A 206 9.29 -20.84 -23.28
C ALA A 206 8.83 -19.85 -24.38
N ILE A 207 8.48 -18.61 -24.00
CA ILE A 207 8.12 -17.53 -24.95
C ILE A 207 9.33 -16.68 -25.38
N GLY A 208 10.56 -17.04 -24.95
CA GLY A 208 11.81 -16.37 -25.32
C GLY A 208 12.20 -15.21 -24.41
N ALA A 209 11.54 -15.00 -23.29
CA ALA A 209 11.94 -14.04 -22.29
C ALA A 209 13.00 -14.60 -21.33
N LYS A 210 13.81 -13.72 -20.72
CA LYS A 210 14.83 -14.10 -19.72
C LYS A 210 14.24 -14.45 -18.36
N GLY A 211 12.99 -14.08 -18.12
CA GLY A 211 12.25 -14.24 -16.88
C GLY A 211 11.21 -13.16 -16.74
N ILE A 212 10.63 -13.05 -15.54
CA ILE A 212 9.65 -11.99 -15.18
C ILE A 212 10.35 -11.00 -14.25
N GLN A 213 10.14 -9.70 -14.50
CA GLN A 213 10.62 -8.63 -13.62
C GLN A 213 9.46 -7.76 -13.17
N PHE A 214 9.36 -7.57 -11.86
CA PHE A 214 8.36 -6.70 -11.26
C PHE A 214 8.91 -5.33 -10.95
N TYR A 215 8.05 -4.32 -11.10
CA TYR A 215 8.38 -2.93 -10.82
C TYR A 215 7.30 -2.31 -9.95
N GLY A 216 7.73 -1.70 -8.85
CA GLY A 216 6.87 -1.06 -7.89
C GLY A 216 6.61 0.39 -8.22
N ILE A 217 5.34 0.78 -8.25
CA ILE A 217 4.91 2.16 -8.43
C ILE A 217 3.93 2.51 -7.32
N CYS A 218 4.11 3.68 -6.69
CA CYS A 218 3.30 4.14 -5.58
C CYS A 218 3.33 3.18 -4.37
N CYS A 219 2.30 3.17 -3.53
CA CYS A 219 2.35 2.48 -2.23
C CYS A 219 2.48 0.96 -2.33
N SER A 220 1.77 0.29 -3.23
CA SER A 220 1.91 -1.16 -3.41
C SER A 220 3.36 -1.57 -3.69
N GLY A 221 4.07 -0.79 -4.52
CA GLY A 221 5.46 -1.04 -4.85
C GLY A 221 6.46 -0.54 -3.82
N LEU A 222 6.22 0.66 -3.27
CA LEU A 222 7.20 1.41 -2.50
C LEU A 222 7.08 1.23 -0.98
N SER A 223 5.89 0.83 -0.47
CA SER A 223 5.71 0.57 0.96
C SER A 223 5.54 -0.91 1.30
N SER A 224 5.05 -1.73 0.38
CA SER A 224 4.82 -3.15 0.63
C SER A 224 5.79 -4.06 -0.14
N MET A 225 5.75 -3.99 -1.47
CA MET A 225 6.48 -4.94 -2.31
C MET A 225 7.99 -4.70 -2.40
N TYR A 226 8.50 -3.58 -1.94
CA TYR A 226 9.96 -3.36 -1.83
C TYR A 226 10.67 -4.39 -0.93
N ARG A 227 9.92 -5.11 -0.09
CA ARG A 227 10.43 -6.23 0.73
C ARG A 227 10.86 -7.43 -0.11
N TYR A 228 10.32 -7.54 -1.32
CA TYR A 228 10.60 -8.62 -2.26
C TYR A 228 11.78 -8.25 -3.15
N GLU A 229 12.81 -9.12 -3.17
CA GLU A 229 14.04 -8.86 -3.95
C GLU A 229 13.79 -8.74 -5.46
N ASN A 230 12.77 -9.42 -5.96
CA ASN A 230 12.36 -9.40 -7.36
C ASN A 230 11.53 -8.18 -7.75
N VAL A 231 11.24 -7.26 -6.83
CA VAL A 231 10.51 -6.01 -7.10
C VAL A 231 11.47 -4.82 -7.05
N ILE A 232 11.57 -4.11 -8.16
CA ILE A 232 12.39 -2.89 -8.28
C ILE A 232 11.51 -1.67 -8.06
N PRO A 233 11.77 -0.82 -7.05
CA PRO A 233 11.07 0.45 -6.88
C PRO A 233 11.43 1.41 -8.02
N LEU A 234 10.44 1.88 -8.80
CA LEU A 234 10.70 2.79 -9.91
C LEU A 234 10.40 4.25 -9.60
N CYS A 235 9.16 4.54 -9.25
CA CYS A 235 8.69 5.92 -9.06
C CYS A 235 7.38 5.97 -8.28
N ASN A 236 6.96 7.19 -7.93
CA ASN A 236 5.60 7.48 -7.47
C ASN A 236 4.61 7.53 -8.66
N ALA A 237 3.35 7.83 -8.38
CA ALA A 237 2.28 7.90 -9.38
C ALA A 237 2.58 8.89 -10.51
N ILE A 238 3.23 10.04 -10.22
CA ILE A 238 3.53 11.07 -11.23
C ILE A 238 4.49 10.56 -12.31
N GLY A 239 5.36 9.59 -11.99
CA GLY A 239 6.28 8.98 -12.95
C GLY A 239 5.65 7.91 -13.87
N ALA A 240 4.38 7.56 -13.68
CA ALA A 240 3.72 6.46 -14.38
C ALA A 240 3.76 6.58 -15.91
N GLU A 241 3.43 7.77 -16.43
CA GLU A 241 3.44 8.02 -17.88
C GLU A 241 4.84 7.92 -18.47
N LEU A 242 5.87 8.36 -17.74
CA LEU A 242 7.26 8.24 -18.18
C LEU A 242 7.72 6.78 -18.25
N VAL A 243 7.31 5.96 -17.28
CA VAL A 243 7.60 4.52 -17.27
C VAL A 243 6.94 3.83 -18.45
N LEU A 244 5.65 4.09 -18.71
CA LEU A 244 4.92 3.58 -19.87
C LEU A 244 5.54 4.05 -21.19
N GLY A 245 5.92 5.34 -21.26
CA GLY A 245 6.54 5.96 -22.42
C GLY A 245 7.89 5.36 -22.84
N THR A 246 8.54 4.57 -21.97
CA THR A 246 9.73 3.81 -22.37
C THR A 246 9.43 2.68 -23.34
N GLY A 247 8.17 2.24 -23.44
CA GLY A 247 7.76 1.07 -24.21
C GLY A 247 8.30 -0.25 -23.64
N ALA A 248 8.88 -0.27 -22.44
CA ALA A 248 9.49 -1.47 -21.88
C ALA A 248 8.49 -2.37 -21.11
N LEU A 249 7.35 -1.85 -20.70
CA LEU A 249 6.38 -2.61 -19.91
C LEU A 249 5.45 -3.46 -20.78
N ASP A 250 5.29 -4.71 -20.39
CA ASP A 250 4.34 -5.63 -21.01
C ASP A 250 2.97 -5.54 -20.35
N CYS A 251 2.94 -5.45 -19.03
CA CYS A 251 1.72 -5.38 -18.26
C CYS A 251 1.81 -4.32 -17.16
N TRP A 252 0.69 -3.62 -16.94
CA TRP A 252 0.48 -2.68 -15.85
C TRP A 252 -0.72 -3.15 -15.03
N VAL A 253 -0.49 -3.52 -13.79
CA VAL A 253 -1.53 -3.95 -12.86
C VAL A 253 -1.85 -2.80 -11.91
N ALA A 254 -3.08 -2.32 -11.97
CA ALA A 254 -3.57 -1.20 -11.18
C ALA A 254 -4.66 -1.65 -10.20
N ASP A 255 -4.51 -1.33 -8.93
CA ASP A 255 -5.56 -1.56 -7.94
C ASP A 255 -6.37 -0.28 -7.65
N VAL A 256 -6.05 0.51 -6.65
CA VAL A 256 -6.75 1.76 -6.32
C VAL A 256 -5.76 2.91 -6.12
N GLN A 257 -6.26 4.14 -6.32
CA GLN A 257 -5.63 5.41 -5.98
C GLN A 257 -4.39 5.77 -6.80
N ASP A 258 -4.30 7.05 -7.06
CA ASP A 258 -3.24 7.67 -7.85
C ASP A 258 -3.04 7.05 -9.23
N VAL A 259 -4.07 6.33 -9.72
CA VAL A 259 -4.09 5.71 -11.04
C VAL A 259 -5.04 6.53 -11.92
N TYR A 260 -4.47 7.36 -12.79
CA TYR A 260 -5.29 8.25 -13.62
C TYR A 260 -5.51 7.71 -15.02
N PRO A 261 -6.64 8.07 -15.67
CA PRO A 261 -7.00 7.55 -16.99
C PRO A 261 -5.97 7.85 -18.09
N ALA A 262 -5.15 8.90 -17.96
CA ALA A 262 -4.14 9.28 -18.94
C ALA A 262 -3.11 8.17 -19.23
N ILE A 263 -2.85 7.28 -18.28
CA ILE A 263 -1.96 6.11 -18.51
C ILE A 263 -2.47 5.23 -19.66
N MET A 264 -3.78 5.19 -19.91
CA MET A 264 -4.36 4.37 -20.97
C MET A 264 -3.97 4.86 -22.36
N ASP A 265 -3.85 6.17 -22.55
CA ASP A 265 -3.47 6.73 -23.85
C ASP A 265 -1.99 6.41 -24.16
N VAL A 266 -1.12 6.52 -23.16
CA VAL A 266 0.29 6.13 -23.31
C VAL A 266 0.43 4.62 -23.49
N ALA A 267 -0.28 3.81 -22.70
CA ALA A 267 -0.24 2.35 -22.80
C ALA A 267 -0.64 1.84 -24.19
N ARG A 268 -1.65 2.46 -24.83
CA ARG A 268 -2.07 2.12 -26.19
C ARG A 268 -0.98 2.36 -27.23
N CYS A 269 -0.18 3.41 -27.08
CA CYS A 269 0.93 3.70 -28.01
C CYS A 269 1.97 2.58 -28.05
N PHE A 270 2.11 1.83 -26.96
CA PHE A 270 3.11 0.75 -26.82
C PHE A 270 2.49 -0.65 -26.68
N ASN A 271 1.18 -0.77 -26.88
CA ASN A 271 0.43 -2.03 -26.67
C ASN A 271 0.65 -2.63 -25.28
N THR A 272 0.93 -1.81 -24.27
CA THR A 272 1.05 -2.28 -22.88
C THR A 272 -0.32 -2.71 -22.38
N LYS A 273 -0.41 -3.94 -21.86
CA LYS A 273 -1.63 -4.46 -21.26
C LYS A 273 -1.89 -3.78 -19.94
N VAL A 274 -3.04 -3.12 -19.79
CA VAL A 274 -3.46 -2.54 -18.50
C VAL A 274 -4.57 -3.39 -17.92
N ILE A 275 -4.39 -3.80 -16.66
CA ILE A 275 -5.34 -4.60 -15.89
C ILE A 275 -5.71 -3.80 -14.64
N THR A 276 -7.01 -3.63 -14.39
CA THR A 276 -7.52 -3.08 -13.14
C THR A 276 -8.09 -4.19 -12.27
N THR A 277 -7.84 -4.14 -10.96
CA THR A 277 -8.22 -5.19 -10.03
C THR A 277 -9.28 -4.77 -9.02
N SER A 278 -9.57 -3.48 -8.91
CA SER A 278 -10.58 -2.96 -7.98
C SER A 278 -11.80 -2.40 -8.71
N ASP A 279 -12.99 -2.76 -8.25
CA ASP A 279 -14.25 -2.20 -8.75
C ASP A 279 -14.37 -0.69 -8.50
N ALA A 280 -13.67 -0.18 -7.49
CA ALA A 280 -13.65 1.24 -7.14
C ALA A 280 -12.70 2.09 -8.02
N ALA A 281 -11.87 1.47 -8.87
CA ALA A 281 -10.84 2.16 -9.65
C ALA A 281 -10.70 1.59 -11.07
N ARG A 282 -11.80 1.51 -11.79
CA ARG A 282 -11.82 1.03 -13.18
C ARG A 282 -11.30 2.09 -14.15
N LEU A 283 -10.52 1.68 -15.12
CA LEU A 283 -10.04 2.53 -16.20
C LEU A 283 -10.73 2.16 -17.53
N PRO A 284 -11.28 3.14 -18.25
CA PRO A 284 -11.90 2.88 -19.55
C PRO A 284 -10.91 2.26 -20.55
N GLY A 285 -11.24 1.07 -21.07
CA GLY A 285 -10.39 0.33 -22.02
C GLY A 285 -9.34 -0.59 -21.39
N ALA A 286 -9.18 -0.61 -20.07
CA ALA A 286 -8.40 -1.63 -19.38
C ALA A 286 -9.18 -2.96 -19.27
N GLU A 287 -8.48 -4.09 -19.22
CA GLU A 287 -9.09 -5.35 -18.81
C GLU A 287 -9.35 -5.30 -17.31
N HIS A 288 -10.56 -5.68 -16.91
CA HIS A 288 -10.87 -5.76 -15.47
C HIS A 288 -10.84 -7.22 -15.02
N ILE A 289 -9.92 -7.52 -14.10
CA ILE A 289 -9.82 -8.79 -13.39
C ILE A 289 -10.09 -8.46 -11.93
N GLY A 290 -11.37 -8.42 -11.55
CA GLY A 290 -11.82 -7.95 -10.24
C GLY A 290 -11.31 -8.82 -9.11
N TYR A 291 -10.77 -8.18 -8.08
CA TYR A 291 -10.50 -8.73 -6.77
C TYR A 291 -11.35 -7.98 -5.75
N ASP A 292 -12.08 -8.72 -4.94
CA ASP A 292 -12.98 -8.09 -3.97
C ASP A 292 -12.23 -7.59 -2.74
N HIS A 293 -11.76 -6.35 -2.84
CA HIS A 293 -11.09 -5.65 -1.75
C HIS A 293 -12.05 -5.19 -0.63
N HIS A 294 -13.35 -5.29 -0.83
CA HIS A 294 -14.37 -4.81 0.11
C HIS A 294 -15.01 -5.93 0.91
N HIS A 295 -14.96 -7.15 0.41
CA HIS A 295 -15.52 -8.34 1.04
C HIS A 295 -14.42 -9.37 1.31
N THR A 296 -14.75 -10.40 2.01
CA THR A 296 -13.79 -11.40 2.50
C THR A 296 -13.59 -12.59 1.56
N ASN A 297 -13.92 -12.46 0.27
CA ASN A 297 -13.64 -13.55 -0.68
C ASN A 297 -12.16 -13.55 -1.09
N LEU A 298 -11.30 -13.97 -0.15
CA LEU A 298 -9.86 -14.04 -0.34
C LEU A 298 -9.41 -15.43 -0.86
N ALA A 299 -10.32 -16.38 -1.03
CA ALA A 299 -10.01 -17.76 -1.40
C ALA A 299 -9.40 -17.90 -2.82
N GLU A 300 -9.78 -16.99 -3.73
CA GLU A 300 -9.37 -17.04 -5.15
C GLU A 300 -8.12 -16.19 -5.46
N THR A 301 -7.47 -15.60 -4.46
CA THR A 301 -6.38 -14.64 -4.67
C THR A 301 -5.24 -15.22 -5.54
N LYS A 302 -4.85 -16.47 -5.30
CA LYS A 302 -3.78 -17.13 -6.07
C LYS A 302 -4.21 -17.43 -7.51
N GLU A 303 -5.46 -17.77 -7.73
CA GLU A 303 -6.01 -18.02 -9.07
C GLU A 303 -6.04 -16.73 -9.89
N LEU A 304 -6.52 -15.63 -9.28
CA LEU A 304 -6.51 -14.33 -9.92
C LEU A 304 -5.09 -13.85 -10.22
N ALA A 305 -4.14 -14.06 -9.30
CA ALA A 305 -2.73 -13.76 -9.54
C ALA A 305 -2.17 -14.54 -10.74
N ARG A 306 -2.46 -15.84 -10.87
CA ARG A 306 -2.07 -16.65 -12.03
C ARG A 306 -2.70 -16.13 -13.33
N LYS A 307 -3.98 -15.80 -13.31
CA LYS A 307 -4.67 -15.22 -14.47
C LYS A 307 -4.01 -13.92 -14.93
N ILE A 308 -3.63 -13.03 -14.01
CA ILE A 308 -2.94 -11.78 -14.32
C ILE A 308 -1.55 -12.06 -14.91
N LEU A 309 -0.81 -13.00 -14.35
CA LEU A 309 0.51 -13.38 -14.85
C LEU A 309 0.44 -14.00 -16.26
N ASP A 310 -0.54 -14.85 -16.53
CA ASP A 310 -0.75 -15.43 -17.86
C ASP A 310 -1.09 -14.32 -18.89
N ARG A 311 -1.90 -13.31 -18.52
CA ARG A 311 -2.13 -12.12 -19.38
C ARG A 311 -0.87 -11.30 -19.64
N ALA A 312 0.04 -11.22 -18.66
CA ALA A 312 1.31 -10.54 -18.86
C ALA A 312 2.25 -11.30 -19.83
N LEU A 313 2.27 -12.63 -19.77
CA LEU A 313 3.00 -13.47 -20.72
C LEU A 313 2.45 -13.31 -22.15
N GLU A 314 1.12 -13.36 -22.34
CA GLU A 314 0.44 -13.11 -23.61
C GLU A 314 0.80 -11.72 -24.17
N ALA A 315 0.77 -10.69 -23.32
CA ALA A 315 1.11 -9.33 -23.71
C ALA A 315 2.57 -9.22 -24.20
N HIS A 316 3.50 -9.89 -23.57
CA HIS A 316 4.90 -9.92 -23.99
C HIS A 316 5.06 -10.46 -25.41
N GLU A 317 4.36 -11.55 -25.76
CA GLU A 317 4.41 -12.11 -27.11
C GLU A 317 3.81 -11.16 -28.16
N LEU A 318 2.68 -10.51 -27.84
CA LEU A 318 2.00 -9.57 -28.75
C LEU A 318 2.81 -8.29 -28.97
N ARG A 319 3.77 -7.99 -28.10
CA ARG A 319 4.59 -6.77 -28.14
C ARG A 319 5.97 -6.99 -28.77
N LYS A 320 6.27 -8.17 -29.28
CA LYS A 320 7.54 -8.46 -29.99
C LYS A 320 7.76 -7.48 -31.13
N GLY A 321 8.89 -6.78 -31.11
CA GLY A 321 9.22 -5.78 -32.13
C GLY A 321 8.77 -4.34 -31.80
N MET A 322 8.04 -4.11 -30.71
CA MET A 322 7.72 -2.74 -30.27
C MET A 322 9.01 -1.97 -29.89
N PRO A 323 9.05 -0.65 -30.18
CA PRO A 323 10.19 0.15 -29.80
C PRO A 323 10.31 0.27 -28.28
N VAL A 324 11.50 0.12 -27.77
CA VAL A 324 11.83 0.23 -26.35
C VAL A 324 12.98 1.21 -26.16
N PHE A 325 12.72 2.28 -25.42
CA PHE A 325 13.73 3.25 -25.02
C PHE A 325 13.81 3.30 -23.49
N ILE A 326 14.90 2.77 -22.95
CA ILE A 326 15.19 2.86 -21.51
C ILE A 326 16.28 3.90 -21.33
N PRO A 327 16.13 4.91 -20.46
CA PRO A 327 17.19 5.89 -20.19
C PRO A 327 18.50 5.20 -19.82
N PRO A 328 19.66 5.68 -20.30
CA PRO A 328 20.94 4.97 -20.17
C PRO A 328 21.55 5.08 -18.75
N TYR A 329 20.79 5.47 -17.76
CA TYR A 329 21.26 5.56 -16.39
C TYR A 329 20.31 4.87 -15.43
N GLU A 330 20.88 4.18 -14.46
CA GLU A 330 20.18 3.64 -13.31
C GLU A 330 20.81 4.18 -12.02
N ILE A 331 20.07 4.22 -10.96
CA ILE A 331 20.54 4.60 -9.63
C ILE A 331 20.54 3.36 -8.74
N THR A 332 21.59 3.18 -7.98
CA THR A 332 21.63 2.21 -6.89
C THR A 332 21.32 2.95 -5.59
N ALA A 333 20.33 2.48 -4.85
CA ALA A 333 19.91 3.08 -3.59
C ALA A 333 19.75 2.03 -2.49
N GLU A 334 19.88 2.46 -1.27
CA GLU A 334 19.48 1.70 -0.10
C GLU A 334 17.97 1.88 0.10
N VAL A 335 17.26 0.78 0.26
CA VAL A 335 15.80 0.73 0.47
C VAL A 335 15.47 -0.11 1.70
N GLY A 336 14.25 -0.01 2.21
CA GLY A 336 13.77 -0.83 3.31
C GLY A 336 14.07 -0.25 4.70
N PHE A 337 14.04 1.07 4.85
CA PHE A 337 14.20 1.73 6.14
C PHE A 337 12.87 1.79 6.91
N SER A 338 12.53 0.73 7.62
CA SER A 338 11.55 0.78 8.70
C SER A 338 12.13 1.52 9.93
N PRO A 339 11.32 1.97 10.89
CA PRO A 339 11.81 2.49 12.17
C PRO A 339 12.79 1.54 12.84
N GLU A 340 12.47 0.26 12.89
CA GLU A 340 13.30 -0.78 13.51
C GLU A 340 14.62 -0.98 12.73
N SER A 341 14.56 -1.04 11.40
CA SER A 341 15.73 -1.14 10.54
C SER A 341 16.65 0.08 10.70
N THR A 342 16.07 1.28 10.83
CA THR A 342 16.81 2.52 11.06
C THR A 342 17.53 2.49 12.39
N VAL A 343 16.86 2.11 13.47
CA VAL A 343 17.48 1.97 14.81
C VAL A 343 18.56 0.90 14.81
N LYS A 344 18.31 -0.25 14.18
CA LYS A 344 19.30 -1.33 14.05
C LYS A 344 20.56 -0.88 13.33
N HIS A 345 20.43 -0.04 12.30
CA HIS A 345 21.56 0.41 11.46
C HIS A 345 22.31 1.61 12.07
N TYR A 346 21.59 2.59 12.58
CA TYR A 346 22.15 3.84 13.10
C TYR A 346 22.19 3.91 14.64
N GLY A 347 21.67 2.92 15.35
CA GLY A 347 21.56 2.90 16.80
C GLY A 347 20.42 3.74 17.36
N SER A 348 20.02 4.80 16.67
CA SER A 348 18.90 5.68 17.07
C SER A 348 18.49 6.60 15.92
N PHE A 349 17.40 7.37 16.10
CA PHE A 349 17.04 8.48 15.21
C PHE A 349 17.80 9.78 15.48
N LYS A 350 18.67 9.82 16.49
CA LYS A 350 19.38 11.03 16.90
C LYS A 350 20.20 11.67 15.76
N PRO A 351 20.99 10.93 14.96
CA PRO A 351 21.73 11.52 13.83
C PRO A 351 20.82 12.22 12.81
N LEU A 352 19.64 11.64 12.55
CA LEU A 352 18.66 12.25 11.65
C LEU A 352 18.07 13.53 12.26
N ALA A 353 17.71 13.49 13.55
CA ALA A 353 17.17 14.63 14.26
C ALA A 353 18.20 15.81 14.34
N GLU A 354 19.47 15.51 14.53
CA GLU A 354 20.55 16.49 14.53
C GLU A 354 20.75 17.11 13.13
N ALA A 355 20.77 16.30 12.09
CA ALA A 355 20.86 16.78 10.71
C ALA A 355 19.69 17.69 10.30
N LEU A 356 18.50 17.49 10.88
CA LEU A 356 17.33 18.34 10.65
C LEU A 356 17.38 19.66 11.44
N LYS A 357 18.00 19.71 12.61
CA LYS A 357 18.13 20.92 13.43
C LYS A 357 19.01 21.99 12.77
N ASP A 358 20.01 21.57 12.02
CA ASP A 358 20.96 22.47 11.35
C ASP A 358 20.42 23.05 10.02
N ARG A 359 19.28 22.55 9.57
CA ARG A 359 18.58 23.06 8.39
C ARG A 359 17.41 23.96 8.82
N LYS A 360 17.72 25.21 9.14
CA LYS A 360 16.70 26.25 9.37
C LYS A 360 16.28 26.89 8.05
#